data_d9c166a652463b341c33c6808b89f163
#
_entry.id   d9c166a652463b341c33c6808b89f163
#
_cell.length_a   1.000
_cell.length_b   1.000
_cell.length_c   1.000
_cell.angle_alpha   90.00
_cell.angle_beta   90.00
_cell.angle_gamma   90.00
#
_symmetry.space_group_name_H-M   'P 1'
#
loop_
_entity.id
_entity.type
_entity.pdbx_description
1 polymer ?
#
loop_
_entity_poly.entity_id
_entity_poly.type
_entity_poly.pdbx_seq_one_letter_code
_entity_poly.pdbx_strand_id
1 'polypeptide(L)' 'MKERIQRDMDEAERKAWDALSRYKFQMFGYWAAIWVHMNRIGEFRRPNPWRQLVGFAKESETIPLDEL' A
#
# COMPACT_ATOMS: atom_id res chain seq x y z
N MET A 1 -15.44 -17.33 3.24
CA MET A 1 -15.25 -16.22 2.31
C MET A 1 -14.30 -15.15 2.84
N LYS A 2 -14.46 -14.73 4.09
CA LYS A 2 -13.53 -13.76 4.70
C LYS A 2 -12.10 -14.27 4.75
N GLU A 3 -11.93 -15.55 5.03
CA GLU A 3 -10.60 -16.17 5.11
C GLU A 3 -9.87 -16.08 3.77
N ARG A 4 -10.60 -16.24 2.67
CA ARG A 4 -10.03 -16.15 1.34
C ARG A 4 -9.59 -14.72 1.04
N ILE A 5 -10.42 -13.73 1.43
CA ILE A 5 -10.08 -12.33 1.23
C ILE A 5 -8.85 -11.96 2.04
N GLN A 6 -8.77 -12.43 3.29
CA GLN A 6 -7.59 -12.18 4.13
C GLN A 6 -6.32 -12.75 3.50
N ARG A 7 -6.42 -13.94 2.94
CA ARG A 7 -5.29 -14.58 2.26
C ARG A 7 -4.86 -13.76 1.05
N ASP A 8 -5.83 -13.28 0.27
CA ASP A 8 -5.54 -12.44 -0.89
C ASP A 8 -4.93 -11.11 -0.47
N MET A 9 -5.38 -10.54 0.66
CA MET A 9 -4.78 -9.33 1.21
C MET A 9 -3.32 -9.55 1.59
N ASP A 10 -3.03 -10.65 2.27
CA ASP A 10 -1.66 -10.97 2.67
C ASP A 10 -0.76 -11.13 1.46
N GLU A 11 -1.27 -11.76 0.42
CA GLU A 11 -0.52 -11.93 -0.82
C GLU A 11 -0.31 -10.61 -1.53
N ALA A 12 -1.34 -9.75 -1.57
CA ALA A 12 -1.22 -8.43 -2.18
C ALA A 12 -0.18 -7.58 -1.45
N GLU A 13 -0.16 -7.66 -0.12
CA GLU A 13 0.85 -6.95 0.68
C GLU A 13 2.25 -7.44 0.35
N ARG A 14 2.44 -8.74 0.29
CA ARG A 14 3.74 -9.33 -0.02
C ARG A 14 4.22 -8.90 -1.40
N LYS A 15 3.31 -8.92 -2.38
CA LYS A 15 3.66 -8.52 -3.75
C LYS A 15 3.96 -7.03 -3.82
N ALA A 16 3.24 -6.22 -3.04
CA ALA A 16 3.51 -4.79 -3.00
C ALA A 16 4.91 -4.51 -2.44
N TRP A 17 5.26 -5.15 -1.33
CA TRP A 17 6.59 -4.98 -0.74
C TRP A 17 7.68 -5.45 -1.70
N ASP A 18 7.47 -6.56 -2.37
CA ASP A 18 8.43 -7.07 -3.35
C ASP A 18 8.63 -6.07 -4.49
N ALA A 19 7.54 -5.54 -5.03
CA ALA A 19 7.62 -4.56 -6.11
C ALA A 19 8.35 -3.30 -5.66
N LEU A 20 8.07 -2.83 -4.45
CA LEU A 20 8.71 -1.64 -3.90
C LEU A 20 10.22 -1.86 -3.76
N SER A 21 10.64 -3.04 -3.29
CA SER A 21 12.04 -3.37 -3.11
C SER A 21 12.81 -3.39 -4.43
N ARG A 22 12.10 -3.53 -5.54
CA ARG A 22 12.67 -3.56 -6.88
C ARG A 22 12.46 -2.26 -7.65
N TYR A 23 12.02 -1.20 -6.97
CA TYR A 23 11.72 0.10 -7.57
C TYR A 23 10.60 0.04 -8.61
N LYS A 24 9.75 -0.98 -8.56
CA LYS A 24 8.60 -1.11 -9.46
C LYS A 24 7.40 -0.39 -8.87
N PHE A 25 7.41 0.92 -8.95
CA PHE A 25 6.43 1.75 -8.26
C PHE A 25 5.00 1.57 -8.76
N GLN A 26 4.82 1.36 -10.07
CA GLN A 26 3.49 1.13 -10.62
C GLN A 26 2.90 -0.17 -10.09
N MET A 27 3.71 -1.22 -10.06
CA MET A 27 3.26 -2.52 -9.52
C MET A 27 3.00 -2.44 -8.03
N PHE A 28 3.85 -1.72 -7.30
CA PHE A 28 3.61 -1.47 -5.88
C PHE A 28 2.26 -0.79 -5.69
N GLY A 29 1.97 0.27 -6.43
CA GLY A 29 0.71 0.99 -6.33
C GLY A 29 -0.49 0.11 -6.65
N TYR A 30 -0.36 -0.75 -7.66
CA TYR A 30 -1.40 -1.68 -8.04
C TYR A 30 -1.76 -2.63 -6.90
N TRP A 31 -0.76 -3.29 -6.32
CA TRP A 31 -1.00 -4.24 -5.24
C TRP A 31 -1.44 -3.57 -3.96
N ALA A 32 -0.88 -2.39 -3.67
CA ALA A 32 -1.29 -1.62 -2.49
C ALA A 32 -2.75 -1.19 -2.60
N ALA A 33 -3.18 -0.76 -3.79
CA ALA A 33 -4.57 -0.37 -4.01
C ALA A 33 -5.52 -1.56 -3.83
N ILE A 34 -5.12 -2.73 -4.32
CA ILE A 34 -5.92 -3.95 -4.14
C ILE A 34 -6.07 -4.26 -2.66
N TRP A 35 -4.97 -4.17 -1.90
CA TRP A 35 -5.01 -4.42 -0.47
C TRP A 35 -5.99 -3.47 0.24
N VAL A 36 -5.91 -2.18 -0.06
CA VAL A 36 -6.78 -1.18 0.55
C VAL A 36 -8.24 -1.45 0.22
N HIS A 37 -8.50 -1.81 -1.04
CA HIS A 37 -9.86 -2.12 -1.48
C HIS A 37 -10.43 -3.32 -0.73
N MET A 38 -9.66 -4.39 -0.62
CA MET A 38 -10.08 -5.59 0.09
C MET A 38 -10.31 -5.33 1.57
N ASN A 39 -9.45 -4.51 2.18
CA ASN A 39 -9.61 -4.14 3.58
C ASN A 39 -10.94 -3.42 3.81
N ARG A 40 -11.32 -2.57 2.86
CA ARG A 40 -12.56 -1.80 2.94
C ARG A 40 -13.79 -2.67 2.75
N ILE A 41 -13.82 -3.48 1.67
CA ILE A 41 -15.00 -4.30 1.37
C ILE A 41 -15.21 -5.41 2.40
N GLY A 42 -14.11 -5.92 2.97
CA GLY A 42 -14.18 -6.95 4.00
C GLY A 42 -14.40 -6.41 5.40
N GLU A 43 -14.32 -5.10 5.57
CA GLU A 43 -14.46 -4.43 6.86
C GLU A 43 -13.50 -4.94 7.92
N PHE A 44 -12.29 -5.35 7.49
CA PHE A 44 -11.28 -5.88 8.41
C PHE A 44 -10.65 -4.81 9.28
N ARG A 45 -10.60 -3.57 8.79
CA ARG A 45 -10.04 -2.42 9.51
C ARG A 45 -8.60 -2.65 9.94
N ARG A 46 -7.83 -3.39 9.14
CA ARG A 46 -6.42 -3.58 9.42
C ARG A 46 -5.66 -2.26 9.23
N PRO A 47 -4.66 -1.98 10.09
CA PRO A 47 -3.83 -0.80 9.87
C PRO A 47 -3.07 -0.94 8.55
N ASN A 48 -2.94 0.17 7.83
CA ASN A 48 -2.29 0.19 6.53
C ASN A 48 -0.80 -0.14 6.70
N PRO A 49 -0.29 -1.19 6.01
CA PRO A 49 1.12 -1.58 6.17
C PRO A 49 2.11 -0.53 5.67
N TRP A 50 1.66 0.40 4.82
CA TRP A 50 2.53 1.43 4.26
C TRP A 50 2.35 2.78 4.94
N ARG A 51 1.84 2.77 6.15
CA ARG A 51 1.56 3.98 6.92
C ARG A 51 2.82 4.84 7.08
N GLN A 52 3.97 4.22 7.33
CA GLN A 52 5.21 4.96 7.49
C GLN A 52 5.64 5.63 6.18
N LEU A 53 5.42 4.95 5.05
CA LEU A 53 5.72 5.53 3.74
C LEU A 53 4.87 6.77 3.47
N VAL A 54 3.60 6.70 3.85
CA VAL A 54 2.71 7.87 3.73
C VAL A 54 3.22 9.01 4.59
N GLY A 55 3.71 8.69 5.79
CA GLY A 55 4.33 9.69 6.66
C GLY A 55 5.52 10.37 6.01
N PHE A 56 6.41 9.61 5.40
CA PHE A 56 7.55 10.16 4.67
C PHE A 56 7.09 11.05 3.51
N ALA A 57 6.06 10.61 2.78
CA ALA A 57 5.53 11.39 1.67
C ALA A 57 4.97 12.72 2.14
N LYS A 58 4.26 12.72 3.27
CA LYS A 58 3.71 13.94 3.85
C LYS A 58 4.80 14.91 4.28
N GLU A 59 5.89 14.39 4.84
CA GLU A 59 7.04 15.22 5.18
C GLU A 59 7.67 15.84 3.95
N SER A 60 7.74 15.07 2.85
CA SER A 60 8.29 15.55 1.59
C SER A 60 7.44 16.64 0.96
N GLU A 61 6.15 16.68 1.25
CA GLU A 61 5.25 17.72 0.74
C GLU A 61 5.56 19.09 1.28
N THR A 62 6.38 19.20 2.33
CA THR A 62 6.84 20.49 2.84
C THR A 62 7.85 21.13 1.91
N ILE A 63 8.40 20.38 0.96
CA ILE A 63 9.34 20.89 -0.03
C ILE A 63 8.54 21.49 -1.20
N PRO A 64 8.75 22.77 -1.53
CA PRO A 64 8.04 23.37 -2.66
C PRO A 64 8.30 22.62 -3.95
N LEU A 65 7.26 22.42 -4.75
CA LEU A 65 7.36 21.68 -6.00
C LEU A 65 8.30 22.33 -7.00
N ASP A 66 8.41 23.63 -6.95
CA ASP A 66 9.29 24.37 -7.85
C ASP A 66 10.77 24.21 -7.52
N GLU A 67 11.09 23.59 -6.39
CA GLU A 67 12.47 23.27 -6.03
C GLU A 67 12.85 21.84 -6.43
N LEU A 68 11.90 21.09 -6.94
CA LEU A 68 12.15 19.74 -7.42
C LEU A 68 12.66 19.76 -8.89
#